data_9c10896744363881e685891394546341
#
_entry.id   9c10896744363881e685891394546341
#
_cell.length_a   1.000
_cell.length_b   1.000
_cell.length_c   1.000
_cell.angle_alpha   90.00
_cell.angle_beta   90.00
_cell.angle_gamma   90.00
#
_symmetry.space_group_name_H-M   'P 1'
#
loop_
_entity.id
_entity.type
_entity.pdbx_description
1 polymer ?
#
loop_
_entity_poly.entity_id
_entity_poly.type
_entity_poly.pdbx_seq_one_letter_code
_entity_poly.pdbx_strand_id
1 'polypeptide(L)'
;VTFSDANAMDNNSITANTSDTSCSRTFQLSPDNFNSCVQMSSSPSTSDNMTFEFAPSLSLFYSTNYKIRITTAARDRAVNAIANQYTQTNGFITTASIPITAGYAHSCFMLDNSSVKCWGAKASGQLGLGDTNSRGDGSNEMGGNLTVIDLGTGRTIRDIEAGDNHTCAILDNASVKCWGSNASGQLGLGNTDNRGDSSGEMGDNLPAVDLGSGRTATAVAAGYQHTCAILDNASVKC
;
A
#
# COMPACT_ATOMS: atom_id res chain seq x y z
N VAL A 1 -11.97 -18.10 5.60
CA VAL A 1 -13.36 -18.42 5.22
C VAL A 1 -13.67 -19.85 5.66
N THR A 2 -14.77 -20.04 6.34
CA THR A 2 -15.22 -21.37 6.81
C THR A 2 -16.51 -21.77 6.09
N PHE A 3 -16.56 -22.99 5.60
CA PHE A 3 -17.74 -23.58 4.97
C PHE A 3 -18.38 -24.56 5.96
N SER A 4 -19.69 -24.43 6.18
CA SER A 4 -20.47 -25.34 7.02
C SER A 4 -21.19 -26.35 6.12
N ASP A 5 -20.48 -27.36 5.63
CA ASP A 5 -21.05 -28.45 4.84
C ASP A 5 -20.67 -29.80 5.49
N ALA A 6 -21.61 -30.74 5.48
CA ALA A 6 -21.39 -32.09 5.98
C ALA A 6 -20.37 -32.89 5.14
N ASN A 7 -20.15 -32.48 3.90
CA ASN A 7 -19.27 -33.14 2.92
C ASN A 7 -18.01 -32.31 2.72
N ALA A 8 -17.25 -31.86 3.55
CA ALA A 8 -16.01 -31.11 3.34
C ALA A 8 -15.79 -30.57 1.88
N MET A 9 -15.21 -29.43 1.72
CA MET A 9 -15.00 -28.81 0.41
C MET A 9 -13.93 -29.54 -0.41
N ASP A 10 -14.07 -29.53 -1.72
CA ASP A 10 -13.03 -29.96 -2.63
C ASP A 10 -11.96 -28.87 -2.75
N ASN A 11 -10.77 -29.13 -2.25
CA ASN A 11 -9.64 -28.18 -2.24
C ASN A 11 -9.29 -27.65 -3.63
N ASN A 12 -9.47 -28.47 -4.68
CA ASN A 12 -9.14 -28.06 -6.04
C ASN A 12 -10.16 -27.09 -6.60
N SER A 13 -11.38 -27.03 -6.04
CA SER A 13 -12.41 -26.09 -6.45
C SER A 13 -12.29 -24.71 -5.79
N ILE A 14 -11.60 -24.63 -4.66
CA ILE A 14 -11.37 -23.38 -3.95
C ILE A 14 -10.08 -22.75 -4.47
N THR A 15 -10.21 -21.78 -5.33
CA THR A 15 -9.09 -21.10 -6.00
C THR A 15 -9.12 -19.61 -5.72
N ALA A 16 -7.96 -18.98 -5.68
CA ALA A 16 -7.79 -17.55 -5.58
C ALA A 16 -6.87 -17.04 -6.70
N ASN A 17 -6.94 -15.76 -6.98
CA ASN A 17 -6.14 -15.17 -8.03
C ASN A 17 -4.72 -14.87 -7.53
N THR A 18 -3.73 -15.55 -8.07
CA THR A 18 -2.31 -15.42 -7.66
C THR A 18 -1.44 -14.75 -8.72
N SER A 19 -1.97 -14.48 -9.91
CA SER A 19 -1.19 -13.96 -11.04
C SER A 19 -1.54 -12.52 -11.42
N ASP A 20 -2.74 -12.07 -11.10
CA ASP A 20 -3.24 -10.75 -11.50
C ASP A 20 -4.36 -10.26 -10.56
N THR A 21 -5.02 -9.19 -10.90
CA THR A 21 -6.14 -8.60 -10.13
C THR A 21 -7.51 -8.89 -10.74
N SER A 22 -7.64 -9.85 -11.64
CA SER A 22 -8.94 -10.22 -12.22
C SER A 22 -9.84 -10.93 -11.20
N CYS A 23 -11.15 -10.70 -11.26
CA CYS A 23 -12.12 -11.38 -10.41
C CYS A 23 -12.64 -12.66 -11.08
N SER A 24 -11.74 -13.59 -11.44
CA SER A 24 -12.05 -14.78 -12.25
C SER A 24 -12.04 -16.10 -11.46
N ARG A 25 -11.68 -16.10 -10.18
CA ARG A 25 -11.52 -17.30 -9.37
C ARG A 25 -12.69 -17.52 -8.41
N THR A 26 -12.68 -18.66 -7.72
CA THR A 26 -13.74 -19.06 -6.79
C THR A 26 -13.85 -18.11 -5.60
N PHE A 27 -12.73 -17.83 -4.94
CA PHE A 27 -12.66 -16.82 -3.88
C PHE A 27 -12.21 -15.49 -4.46
N GLN A 28 -12.90 -14.44 -4.08
CA GLN A 28 -12.64 -13.09 -4.54
C GLN A 28 -12.73 -12.11 -3.37
N LEU A 29 -11.73 -11.26 -3.23
CA LEU A 29 -11.66 -10.16 -2.28
C LEU A 29 -11.52 -8.86 -3.07
N SER A 30 -12.37 -7.88 -2.83
CA SER A 30 -12.40 -6.66 -3.64
C SER A 30 -12.70 -5.42 -2.82
N PRO A 31 -12.02 -4.29 -3.10
CA PRO A 31 -12.32 -2.98 -2.52
C PRO A 31 -13.37 -2.19 -3.33
N ASP A 32 -13.71 -2.61 -4.55
CA ASP A 32 -14.41 -1.81 -5.57
C ASP A 32 -15.62 -2.55 -6.21
N ASN A 33 -16.34 -3.36 -5.42
CA ASN A 33 -17.48 -4.15 -5.87
C ASN A 33 -17.15 -5.15 -7.01
N PHE A 34 -15.96 -5.73 -6.97
CA PHE A 34 -15.49 -6.77 -7.91
C PHE A 34 -15.24 -6.29 -9.34
N ASN A 35 -14.94 -5.01 -9.53
CA ASN A 35 -14.32 -4.50 -10.77
C ASN A 35 -12.88 -4.95 -10.85
N SER A 36 -12.17 -4.94 -9.71
CA SER A 36 -10.87 -5.56 -9.54
C SER A 36 -10.82 -6.39 -8.25
N CYS A 37 -9.92 -7.35 -8.18
CA CYS A 37 -9.73 -8.20 -7.01
C CYS A 37 -8.30 -8.12 -6.46
N VAL A 38 -8.18 -8.35 -5.16
CA VAL A 38 -6.89 -8.44 -4.50
C VAL A 38 -6.16 -9.69 -5.00
N GLN A 39 -4.92 -9.51 -5.45
CA GLN A 39 -4.04 -10.61 -5.79
C GLN A 39 -3.59 -11.32 -4.51
N MET A 40 -3.59 -12.64 -4.50
CA MET A 40 -3.14 -13.46 -3.38
C MET A 40 -1.70 -13.93 -3.58
N SER A 41 -0.95 -14.10 -2.49
CA SER A 41 0.44 -14.54 -2.52
C SER A 41 0.59 -16.01 -2.91
N SER A 42 -0.43 -16.82 -2.61
CA SER A 42 -0.44 -18.27 -2.85
C SER A 42 -1.87 -18.77 -3.07
N SER A 43 -1.98 -20.01 -3.55
CA SER A 43 -3.26 -20.73 -3.51
C SER A 43 -3.75 -20.89 -2.07
N PRO A 44 -5.08 -20.98 -1.86
CA PRO A 44 -5.65 -21.14 -0.53
C PRO A 44 -5.11 -22.37 0.17
N SER A 45 -4.88 -22.27 1.49
CA SER A 45 -4.45 -23.39 2.34
C SER A 45 -5.57 -23.80 3.29
N THR A 46 -5.60 -25.08 3.63
CA THR A 46 -6.57 -25.65 4.59
C THR A 46 -5.99 -26.89 5.27
N SER A 47 -6.35 -27.11 6.51
CA SER A 47 -6.03 -28.32 7.27
C SER A 47 -7.23 -29.26 7.46
N ASP A 48 -8.45 -28.76 7.30
CA ASP A 48 -9.69 -29.47 7.60
C ASP A 48 -10.67 -29.58 6.42
N ASN A 49 -10.34 -28.98 5.28
CA ASN A 49 -11.18 -28.84 4.09
C ASN A 49 -12.53 -28.13 4.34
N MET A 50 -12.62 -27.41 5.42
CA MET A 50 -13.78 -26.59 5.81
C MET A 50 -13.39 -25.14 6.00
N THR A 51 -12.22 -24.90 6.57
CA THR A 51 -11.64 -23.57 6.78
C THR A 51 -10.50 -23.33 5.80
N PHE A 52 -10.57 -22.26 5.03
CA PHE A 52 -9.56 -21.87 4.05
C PHE A 52 -8.92 -20.56 4.44
N GLU A 53 -7.60 -20.53 4.41
CA GLU A 53 -6.80 -19.33 4.62
C GLU A 53 -6.38 -18.73 3.28
N PHE A 54 -6.47 -17.42 3.19
CA PHE A 54 -6.11 -16.64 1.99
C PHE A 54 -5.20 -15.51 2.42
N ALA A 55 -4.02 -15.45 1.84
CA ALA A 55 -3.04 -14.40 2.12
C ALA A 55 -2.94 -13.44 0.92
N PRO A 56 -3.29 -12.16 1.06
CA PRO A 56 -3.02 -11.16 0.04
C PRO A 56 -1.53 -11.08 -0.28
N SER A 57 -1.17 -10.84 -1.55
CA SER A 57 0.22 -10.66 -1.97
C SER A 57 0.83 -9.36 -1.45
N LEU A 58 -0.02 -8.38 -1.16
CA LEU A 58 0.33 -7.09 -0.58
C LEU A 58 -0.61 -6.79 0.59
N SER A 59 -0.19 -5.94 1.53
CA SER A 59 -1.07 -5.44 2.60
C SER A 59 -2.32 -4.79 2.00
N LEU A 60 -3.46 -5.03 2.63
CA LEU A 60 -4.70 -4.37 2.23
C LEU A 60 -4.62 -2.86 2.54
N PHE A 61 -5.25 -2.05 1.70
CA PHE A 61 -5.35 -0.61 1.96
C PHE A 61 -6.11 -0.35 3.25
N TYR A 62 -5.70 0.67 3.96
CA TYR A 62 -6.33 1.13 5.19
C TYR A 62 -7.70 1.76 4.93
N SER A 63 -8.56 1.78 5.95
CA SER A 63 -9.91 2.38 5.91
C SER A 63 -10.73 1.99 4.67
N THR A 64 -10.40 0.85 4.06
CA THR A 64 -11.01 0.37 2.83
C THR A 64 -12.00 -0.74 3.15
N ASN A 65 -13.22 -0.60 2.62
CA ASN A 65 -14.25 -1.63 2.76
C ASN A 65 -14.04 -2.73 1.72
N TYR A 66 -13.52 -3.86 2.16
CA TYR A 66 -13.35 -5.04 1.32
C TYR A 66 -14.56 -5.95 1.41
N LYS A 67 -15.02 -6.42 0.26
CA LYS A 67 -16.09 -7.42 0.15
C LYS A 67 -15.54 -8.76 -0.29
N ILE A 68 -16.10 -9.82 0.27
CA ILE A 68 -15.79 -11.21 -0.11
C ILE A 68 -16.91 -11.74 -1.01
N ARG A 69 -16.52 -12.43 -2.07
CA ARG A 69 -17.42 -13.17 -2.93
C ARG A 69 -16.90 -14.60 -3.12
N ILE A 70 -17.77 -15.58 -2.96
CA ILE A 70 -17.53 -16.98 -3.32
C ILE A 70 -18.44 -17.31 -4.48
N THR A 71 -17.85 -17.71 -5.60
CA THR A 71 -18.64 -18.04 -6.82
C THR A 71 -19.19 -19.46 -6.76
N THR A 72 -20.17 -19.76 -7.59
CA THR A 72 -20.77 -21.10 -7.73
C THR A 72 -19.82 -22.17 -8.29
N ALA A 73 -18.57 -21.81 -8.60
CA ALA A 73 -17.55 -22.77 -8.96
C ALA A 73 -16.96 -23.54 -7.75
N ALA A 74 -17.21 -23.07 -6.50
CA ALA A 74 -16.88 -23.81 -5.29
C ALA A 74 -17.71 -25.10 -5.20
N ARG A 75 -17.08 -26.23 -4.87
CA ARG A 75 -17.70 -27.54 -4.83
C ARG A 75 -17.32 -28.28 -3.53
N ASP A 76 -18.25 -29.13 -3.06
CA ASP A 76 -17.93 -30.14 -2.06
C ASP A 76 -17.19 -31.35 -2.69
N ARG A 77 -16.75 -32.29 -1.87
CA ARG A 77 -16.09 -33.53 -2.35
C ARG A 77 -17.01 -34.45 -3.14
N ALA A 78 -18.31 -34.28 -3.03
CA ALA A 78 -19.29 -34.98 -3.85
C ALA A 78 -19.54 -34.27 -5.19
N VAL A 79 -18.74 -33.24 -5.52
CA VAL A 79 -18.80 -32.43 -6.76
C VAL A 79 -20.06 -31.55 -6.85
N ASN A 80 -20.82 -31.36 -5.77
CA ASN A 80 -21.93 -30.43 -5.75
C ASN A 80 -21.42 -29.00 -5.65
N ALA A 81 -21.89 -28.13 -6.53
CA ALA A 81 -21.60 -26.71 -6.46
C ALA A 81 -22.45 -26.04 -5.37
N ILE A 82 -21.96 -24.93 -4.80
CA ILE A 82 -22.82 -24.10 -3.95
C ILE A 82 -23.99 -23.57 -4.78
N ALA A 83 -25.20 -23.63 -4.24
CA ALA A 83 -26.42 -23.34 -4.98
C ALA A 83 -26.49 -21.88 -5.49
N ASN A 84 -25.97 -20.95 -4.69
CA ASN A 84 -25.96 -19.52 -5.02
C ASN A 84 -24.58 -18.93 -4.73
N GLN A 85 -24.17 -17.96 -5.54
CA GLN A 85 -23.01 -17.15 -5.24
C GLN A 85 -23.18 -16.46 -3.88
N TYR A 86 -22.21 -16.60 -3.00
CA TYR A 86 -22.16 -15.82 -1.78
C TYR A 86 -21.44 -14.50 -2.03
N THR A 87 -22.04 -13.41 -1.59
CA THR A 87 -21.39 -12.10 -1.56
C THR A 87 -21.67 -11.46 -0.22
N GLN A 88 -20.64 -11.10 0.51
CA GLN A 88 -20.75 -10.38 1.77
C GLN A 88 -21.30 -8.96 1.51
N THR A 89 -22.48 -8.65 2.06
CA THR A 89 -23.20 -7.42 1.76
C THR A 89 -22.48 -6.18 2.32
N ASN A 90 -22.05 -6.25 3.58
CA ASN A 90 -21.45 -5.10 4.28
C ASN A 90 -19.93 -5.04 4.15
N GLY A 91 -19.28 -6.14 3.75
CA GLY A 91 -17.83 -6.22 3.73
C GLY A 91 -17.20 -6.16 5.14
N PHE A 92 -15.90 -5.97 5.17
CA PHE A 92 -15.16 -5.60 6.38
C PHE A 92 -14.28 -4.41 6.05
N ILE A 93 -14.12 -3.52 7.02
CA ILE A 93 -13.24 -2.38 6.89
C ILE A 93 -11.92 -2.74 7.55
N THR A 94 -10.84 -2.56 6.82
CA THR A 94 -9.50 -2.66 7.40
C THR A 94 -9.32 -1.52 8.38
N THR A 95 -9.25 -1.83 9.68
CA THR A 95 -8.87 -0.86 10.69
C THR A 95 -7.36 -0.69 10.63
N ALA A 96 -6.93 0.50 10.32
CA ALA A 96 -5.54 0.87 10.48
C ALA A 96 -5.45 2.06 11.43
N SER A 97 -4.34 2.14 12.13
CA SER A 97 -3.82 3.44 12.45
C SER A 97 -3.59 4.15 11.11
N ILE A 98 -4.23 5.29 10.89
CA ILE A 98 -3.86 6.18 9.78
C ILE A 98 -2.36 6.42 9.93
N PRO A 99 -1.50 6.05 8.97
CA PRO A 99 -0.09 6.24 9.13
C PRO A 99 0.19 7.72 9.35
N ILE A 100 0.68 8.03 10.54
CA ILE A 100 1.24 9.32 10.88
C ILE A 100 2.70 9.10 11.19
N THR A 101 3.56 9.91 10.62
CA THR A 101 4.99 9.84 10.85
C THR A 101 5.54 11.22 11.18
N ALA A 102 6.59 11.27 11.98
CA ALA A 102 7.24 12.51 12.37
C ALA A 102 8.75 12.37 12.23
N GLY A 103 9.34 13.28 11.46
CA GLY A 103 10.77 13.46 11.36
C GLY A 103 11.30 14.42 12.44
N TYR A 104 12.50 14.98 12.21
CA TYR A 104 13.09 15.92 13.16
C TYR A 104 12.26 17.20 13.36
N ALA A 105 11.77 17.78 12.27
CA ALA A 105 11.03 19.04 12.31
C ALA A 105 9.84 19.08 11.32
N HIS A 106 9.38 17.94 10.84
CA HIS A 106 8.20 17.84 9.99
C HIS A 106 7.36 16.62 10.36
N SER A 107 6.10 16.66 10.01
CA SER A 107 5.15 15.57 10.20
C SER A 107 4.37 15.33 8.93
N CYS A 108 4.06 14.07 8.65
CA CYS A 108 3.23 13.67 7.53
C CYS A 108 2.12 12.75 7.99
N PHE A 109 0.97 12.81 7.33
CA PHE A 109 -0.07 11.83 7.56
C PHE A 109 -0.81 11.48 6.27
N MET A 110 -1.30 10.27 6.23
CA MET A 110 -2.12 9.77 5.14
C MET A 110 -3.60 10.02 5.44
N LEU A 111 -4.30 10.58 4.46
CA LEU A 111 -5.74 10.78 4.50
C LEU A 111 -6.51 9.48 4.18
N ASP A 112 -7.81 9.43 4.46
CA ASP A 112 -8.69 8.29 4.18
C ASP A 112 -8.74 7.89 2.70
N ASN A 113 -8.46 8.85 1.80
CA ASN A 113 -8.36 8.62 0.36
C ASN A 113 -6.97 8.21 -0.10
N SER A 114 -6.08 7.84 0.82
CA SER A 114 -4.69 7.45 0.57
C SER A 114 -3.82 8.55 -0.08
N SER A 115 -4.20 9.81 0.04
CA SER A 115 -3.34 10.95 -0.26
C SER A 115 -2.55 11.39 0.99
N VAL A 116 -1.50 12.17 0.81
CA VAL A 116 -0.59 12.60 1.87
C VAL A 116 -0.58 14.09 2.03
N LYS A 117 -0.52 14.55 3.27
CA LYS A 117 -0.20 15.92 3.64
C LYS A 117 0.95 15.94 4.64
N CYS A 118 1.89 16.88 4.44
CA CYS A 118 3.00 17.11 5.35
C CYS A 118 3.05 18.57 5.77
N TRP A 119 3.50 18.84 6.99
CA TRP A 119 3.69 20.18 7.53
C TRP A 119 4.93 20.23 8.42
N GLY A 120 5.35 21.42 8.79
CA GLY A 120 6.56 21.69 9.57
C GLY A 120 7.66 22.31 8.72
N ALA A 121 8.92 22.10 9.09
CA ALA A 121 10.07 22.64 8.40
C ALA A 121 10.29 22.00 7.03
N LYS A 122 10.82 22.80 6.07
CA LYS A 122 10.96 22.37 4.67
C LYS A 122 12.28 22.77 4.00
N ALA A 123 13.31 23.12 4.75
CA ALA A 123 14.57 23.64 4.19
C ALA A 123 15.19 22.75 3.09
N SER A 124 14.90 21.46 3.08
CA SER A 124 15.45 20.48 2.13
C SER A 124 14.40 19.80 1.24
N GLY A 125 13.18 20.33 1.18
CA GLY A 125 12.10 19.75 0.35
C GLY A 125 11.34 18.58 1.01
N GLN A 126 11.56 18.30 2.29
CA GLN A 126 10.97 17.14 3.00
C GLN A 126 9.43 17.14 3.06
N LEU A 127 8.78 18.28 2.79
CA LEU A 127 7.33 18.34 2.64
C LEU A 127 6.82 17.93 1.25
N GLY A 128 7.71 17.80 0.24
CA GLY A 128 7.34 17.35 -1.11
C GLY A 128 6.43 18.29 -1.89
N LEU A 129 6.50 19.61 -1.65
CA LEU A 129 5.61 20.58 -2.27
C LEU A 129 6.27 21.41 -3.41
N GLY A 130 7.51 21.05 -3.81
CA GLY A 130 8.23 21.72 -4.90
C GLY A 130 8.69 23.14 -4.57
N ASP A 131 8.88 23.46 -3.29
CA ASP A 131 9.42 24.73 -2.79
C ASP A 131 10.14 24.52 -1.44
N THR A 132 10.68 25.57 -0.83
CA THR A 132 11.39 25.52 0.46
C THR A 132 10.68 26.31 1.57
N ASN A 133 9.38 26.59 1.43
CA ASN A 133 8.59 27.30 2.45
C ASN A 133 8.01 26.31 3.45
N SER A 134 8.20 26.52 4.74
CA SER A 134 7.54 25.74 5.79
C SER A 134 6.02 25.83 5.70
N ARG A 135 5.32 24.91 6.32
CA ARG A 135 3.85 24.91 6.40
C ARG A 135 3.42 24.68 7.83
N GLY A 136 2.40 25.45 8.24
CA GLY A 136 1.85 25.40 9.59
C GLY A 136 2.46 26.41 10.57
N ASP A 137 3.36 27.26 10.09
CA ASP A 137 3.94 28.39 10.83
C ASP A 137 3.25 29.73 10.51
N GLY A 138 2.38 29.77 9.50
CA GLY A 138 1.57 30.91 9.10
C GLY A 138 0.07 30.67 9.20
N SER A 139 -0.70 31.76 9.15
CA SER A 139 -2.16 31.68 9.09
C SER A 139 -2.63 31.08 7.76
N ASN A 140 -3.70 30.27 7.82
CA ASN A 140 -4.31 29.62 6.63
C ASN A 140 -3.44 28.63 5.87
N GLU A 141 -2.42 28.06 6.48
CA GLU A 141 -1.55 27.04 5.87
C GLU A 141 -2.00 25.60 6.16
N MET A 142 -2.88 25.42 7.14
CA MET A 142 -3.35 24.10 7.60
C MET A 142 -4.76 23.77 7.08
N GLY A 143 -5.23 22.56 7.40
CA GLY A 143 -6.57 22.08 7.06
C GLY A 143 -6.79 21.90 5.56
N GLY A 144 -7.82 22.53 5.01
CA GLY A 144 -8.13 22.48 3.58
C GLY A 144 -7.08 23.14 2.68
N ASN A 145 -6.35 24.10 3.22
CA ASN A 145 -5.33 24.87 2.48
C ASN A 145 -3.98 24.14 2.42
N LEU A 146 -3.73 23.14 3.29
CA LEU A 146 -2.52 22.34 3.20
C LEU A 146 -2.58 21.45 1.95
N THR A 147 -1.62 21.64 1.06
CA THR A 147 -1.57 20.95 -0.24
C THR A 147 -1.29 19.46 -0.07
N VAL A 148 -1.96 18.63 -0.85
CA VAL A 148 -1.66 17.21 -0.99
C VAL A 148 -0.37 17.05 -1.79
N ILE A 149 0.48 16.09 -1.37
CA ILE A 149 1.72 15.78 -2.07
C ILE A 149 1.40 15.02 -3.36
N ASP A 150 1.99 15.46 -4.47
CA ASP A 150 1.92 14.74 -5.74
C ASP A 150 2.98 13.62 -5.77
N LEU A 151 2.55 12.38 -5.89
CA LEU A 151 3.40 11.18 -5.99
C LEU A 151 3.33 10.51 -7.37
N GLY A 152 2.61 11.11 -8.32
CA GLY A 152 2.45 10.66 -9.69
C GLY A 152 1.01 10.35 -10.07
N THR A 153 0.76 10.36 -11.36
CA THR A 153 -0.58 10.19 -11.93
C THR A 153 -1.23 8.88 -11.50
N GLY A 154 -2.38 8.98 -10.81
CA GLY A 154 -3.17 7.84 -10.35
C GLY A 154 -2.50 7.05 -9.22
N ARG A 155 -1.44 7.57 -8.59
CA ARG A 155 -0.76 6.90 -7.46
C ARG A 155 -1.42 7.25 -6.12
N THR A 156 -1.47 6.26 -5.26
CA THR A 156 -1.84 6.38 -3.85
C THR A 156 -0.74 5.76 -2.99
N ILE A 157 -0.73 6.06 -1.71
CA ILE A 157 0.26 5.47 -0.80
C ILE A 157 -0.34 4.34 0.04
N ARG A 158 0.54 3.44 0.44
CA ARG A 158 0.27 2.35 1.39
C ARG A 158 0.92 2.58 2.73
N ASP A 159 2.08 3.23 2.73
CA ASP A 159 2.87 3.50 3.93
C ASP A 159 3.72 4.75 3.74
N ILE A 160 4.07 5.43 4.83
CA ILE A 160 4.90 6.64 4.83
C ILE A 160 5.79 6.70 6.08
N GLU A 161 7.05 7.03 5.87
CA GLU A 161 8.03 7.20 6.94
C GLU A 161 8.82 8.50 6.77
N ALA A 162 9.01 9.20 7.87
CA ALA A 162 9.81 10.41 7.95
C ALA A 162 11.13 10.13 8.66
N GLY A 163 12.24 10.42 7.99
CA GLY A 163 13.56 10.50 8.59
C GLY A 163 13.82 11.90 9.19
N ASP A 164 15.08 12.23 9.42
CA ASP A 164 15.43 13.54 9.96
C ASP A 164 14.92 14.70 9.06
N ASN A 165 15.38 14.76 7.83
CA ASN A 165 15.02 15.78 6.85
C ASN A 165 14.64 15.20 5.48
N HIS A 166 14.13 13.97 5.44
CA HIS A 166 13.61 13.31 4.25
C HIS A 166 12.36 12.51 4.57
N THR A 167 11.61 12.17 3.57
CA THR A 167 10.37 11.39 3.69
C THR A 167 10.35 10.33 2.60
N CYS A 168 9.91 9.13 2.92
CA CYS A 168 9.75 8.02 1.98
C CYS A 168 8.34 7.46 2.05
N ALA A 169 7.78 7.06 0.93
CA ALA A 169 6.48 6.41 0.85
C ALA A 169 6.54 5.12 0.02
N ILE A 170 5.78 4.13 0.44
CA ILE A 170 5.45 2.96 -0.38
C ILE A 170 4.15 3.25 -1.11
N LEU A 171 4.16 3.15 -2.43
CA LEU A 171 3.00 3.40 -3.27
C LEU A 171 2.10 2.16 -3.41
N ASP A 172 0.93 2.35 -4.02
CA ASP A 172 -0.04 1.29 -4.34
C ASP A 172 0.54 0.12 -5.15
N ASN A 173 1.52 0.40 -6.01
CA ASN A 173 2.25 -0.58 -6.80
C ASN A 173 3.49 -1.17 -6.09
N ALA A 174 3.64 -0.89 -4.78
CA ALA A 174 4.76 -1.32 -3.94
C ALA A 174 6.15 -0.79 -4.35
N SER A 175 6.21 0.24 -5.21
CA SER A 175 7.43 1.01 -5.41
C SER A 175 7.66 1.98 -4.24
N VAL A 176 8.91 2.38 -4.02
CA VAL A 176 9.30 3.37 -3.02
C VAL A 176 9.67 4.67 -3.71
N LYS A 177 9.15 5.79 -3.23
CA LYS A 177 9.59 7.14 -3.59
C LYS A 177 10.03 7.87 -2.34
N CYS A 178 11.19 8.54 -2.43
CA CYS A 178 11.75 9.32 -1.33
C CYS A 178 12.03 10.75 -1.80
N TRP A 179 11.83 11.74 -0.92
CA TRP A 179 12.07 13.15 -1.17
C TRP A 179 12.59 13.85 0.09
N GLY A 180 13.11 15.06 -0.08
CA GLY A 180 13.78 15.82 0.99
C GLY A 180 15.29 15.84 0.80
N SER A 181 16.02 15.88 1.91
CA SER A 181 17.47 15.92 1.95
C SER A 181 18.10 14.65 1.38
N ASN A 182 19.15 14.82 0.57
CA ASN A 182 19.87 13.71 -0.06
C ASN A 182 21.41 13.83 0.05
N ALA A 183 21.92 14.71 0.88
CA ALA A 183 23.36 14.96 0.98
C ALA A 183 24.21 13.71 1.33
N SER A 184 23.59 12.70 1.93
CA SER A 184 24.21 11.40 2.26
C SER A 184 23.69 10.24 1.38
N GLY A 185 22.95 10.52 0.32
CA GLY A 185 22.36 9.50 -0.56
C GLY A 185 21.11 8.81 0.02
N GLN A 186 20.49 9.37 1.07
CA GLN A 186 19.39 8.78 1.83
C GLN A 186 18.10 8.58 1.01
N LEU A 187 17.97 9.21 -0.15
CA LEU A 187 16.85 9.00 -1.06
C LEU A 187 17.01 7.75 -1.94
N GLY A 188 18.21 7.15 -2.00
CA GLY A 188 18.47 5.94 -2.80
C GLY A 188 18.41 6.14 -4.32
N LEU A 189 18.67 7.37 -4.82
CA LEU A 189 18.52 7.73 -6.22
C LEU A 189 19.82 7.72 -7.04
N GLY A 190 20.94 7.23 -6.44
CA GLY A 190 22.25 7.18 -7.10
C GLY A 190 22.92 8.53 -7.28
N ASN A 191 22.47 9.58 -6.59
CA ASN A 191 23.05 10.92 -6.56
C ASN A 191 22.86 11.55 -5.17
N THR A 192 23.27 12.79 -5.00
CA THR A 192 23.14 13.54 -3.73
C THR A 192 22.23 14.75 -3.83
N ASP A 193 21.44 14.86 -4.93
CA ASP A 193 20.53 15.98 -5.13
C ASP A 193 19.27 15.79 -4.27
N ASN A 194 18.85 16.85 -3.59
CA ASN A 194 17.57 16.89 -2.91
C ASN A 194 16.40 16.70 -3.91
N ARG A 195 15.24 16.35 -3.42
CA ARG A 195 14.01 16.29 -4.18
C ARG A 195 12.86 16.91 -3.39
N GLY A 196 11.96 17.60 -4.13
CA GLY A 196 10.80 18.24 -3.55
C GLY A 196 11.05 19.64 -3.01
N ASP A 197 12.26 20.18 -3.18
CA ASP A 197 12.62 21.56 -2.85
C ASP A 197 12.46 22.52 -4.04
N SER A 198 12.31 22.00 -5.25
CA SER A 198 12.13 22.76 -6.47
C SER A 198 10.92 22.29 -7.28
N SER A 199 10.33 23.21 -8.04
CA SER A 199 9.18 22.90 -8.89
C SER A 199 9.51 21.83 -9.94
N GLY A 200 8.61 20.87 -10.15
CA GLY A 200 8.76 19.82 -11.15
C GLY A 200 9.58 18.62 -10.70
N GLU A 201 9.97 18.51 -9.43
CA GLU A 201 10.75 17.38 -8.91
C GLU A 201 9.89 16.27 -8.32
N MET A 202 8.61 16.55 -8.07
CA MET A 202 7.64 15.60 -7.53
C MET A 202 6.77 14.96 -8.62
N GLY A 203 5.79 14.22 -8.24
CA GLY A 203 4.87 13.56 -9.16
C GLY A 203 5.52 12.48 -10.00
N ASP A 204 5.21 12.45 -11.28
CA ASP A 204 5.78 11.48 -12.24
C ASP A 204 7.28 11.70 -12.48
N ASN A 205 7.80 12.90 -12.18
CA ASN A 205 9.23 13.23 -12.32
C ASN A 205 10.07 12.73 -11.13
N LEU A 206 9.46 12.42 -9.97
CA LEU A 206 10.19 11.82 -8.85
C LEU A 206 10.44 10.35 -9.16
N PRO A 207 11.70 9.92 -9.35
CA PRO A 207 11.99 8.52 -9.65
C PRO A 207 11.68 7.61 -8.45
N ALA A 208 11.28 6.39 -8.73
CA ALA A 208 11.24 5.34 -7.70
C ALA A 208 12.65 4.87 -7.36
N VAL A 209 12.84 4.47 -6.10
CA VAL A 209 14.08 3.85 -5.64
C VAL A 209 14.28 2.51 -6.36
N ASP A 210 15.48 2.27 -6.88
CA ASP A 210 15.81 0.98 -7.50
C ASP A 210 16.07 -0.08 -6.42
N LEU A 211 15.08 -0.91 -6.19
CA LEU A 211 15.17 -2.03 -5.25
C LEU A 211 15.76 -3.31 -5.88
N GLY A 212 16.12 -3.25 -7.17
CA GLY A 212 16.59 -4.38 -7.99
C GLY A 212 15.49 -4.99 -8.82
N SER A 213 15.89 -5.75 -9.85
CA SER A 213 14.96 -6.27 -10.86
C SER A 213 13.83 -7.11 -10.25
N GLY A 214 12.59 -6.69 -10.50
CA GLY A 214 11.38 -7.37 -10.06
C GLY A 214 11.12 -7.32 -8.56
N ARG A 215 11.85 -6.48 -7.80
CA ARG A 215 11.64 -6.34 -6.35
C ARG A 215 10.67 -5.21 -6.02
N THR A 216 9.90 -5.44 -4.98
CA THR A 216 8.96 -4.48 -4.40
C THR A 216 9.18 -4.36 -2.89
N ALA A 217 8.74 -3.25 -2.29
CA ALA A 217 8.85 -3.05 -0.85
C ALA A 217 7.58 -3.49 -0.11
N THR A 218 7.78 -4.13 1.03
CA THR A 218 6.71 -4.47 1.99
C THR A 218 6.71 -3.55 3.20
N ALA A 219 7.85 -2.97 3.55
CA ALA A 219 8.00 -1.95 4.60
C ALA A 219 9.18 -1.02 4.26
N VAL A 220 9.14 0.20 4.76
CA VAL A 220 10.22 1.17 4.71
C VAL A 220 10.46 1.73 6.11
N ALA A 221 11.71 2.05 6.41
CA ALA A 221 12.09 2.74 7.63
C ALA A 221 13.11 3.84 7.30
N ALA A 222 12.85 5.05 7.78
CA ALA A 222 13.71 6.20 7.57
C ALA A 222 14.42 6.59 8.88
N GLY A 223 15.72 6.65 8.83
CA GLY A 223 16.56 7.06 9.94
C GLY A 223 17.03 8.52 9.83
N TYR A 224 18.11 8.86 10.53
CA TYR A 224 18.69 10.21 10.49
C TYR A 224 19.13 10.60 9.08
N GLN A 225 20.02 9.79 8.46
CA GLN A 225 20.56 10.02 7.11
C GLN A 225 20.65 8.73 6.30
N HIS A 226 19.72 7.82 6.50
CA HIS A 226 19.63 6.56 5.77
C HIS A 226 18.17 6.11 5.65
N THR A 227 17.92 5.26 4.69
CA THR A 227 16.62 4.62 4.49
C THR A 227 16.83 3.14 4.24
N CYS A 228 16.01 2.30 4.86
CA CYS A 228 16.00 0.86 4.65
C CYS A 228 14.62 0.40 4.18
N ALA A 229 14.58 -0.60 3.32
CA ALA A 229 13.36 -1.24 2.87
C ALA A 229 13.42 -2.76 3.10
N ILE A 230 12.32 -3.34 3.55
CA ILE A 230 12.09 -4.79 3.53
C ILE A 230 11.42 -5.11 2.20
N LEU A 231 11.99 -6.07 1.48
CA LEU A 231 11.51 -6.44 0.16
C LEU A 231 10.49 -7.60 0.22
N ASP A 232 9.84 -7.86 -0.89
CA ASP A 232 8.87 -8.95 -1.12
C ASP A 232 9.42 -10.35 -0.81
N ASN A 233 10.74 -10.53 -0.88
CA ASN A 233 11.44 -11.77 -0.54
C ASN A 233 12.03 -11.78 0.88
N ALA A 234 11.59 -10.88 1.75
CA ALA A 234 12.07 -10.67 3.12
C ALA A 234 13.55 -10.24 3.25
N SER A 235 14.24 -9.91 2.16
CA SER A 235 15.56 -9.29 2.25
C SER A 235 15.46 -7.81 2.61
N VAL A 236 16.54 -7.25 3.15
CA VAL A 236 16.64 -5.84 3.53
C VAL A 236 17.66 -5.15 2.63
N LYS A 237 17.31 -3.94 2.17
CA LYS A 237 18.25 -3.02 1.51
C LYS A 237 18.22 -1.68 2.24
N CYS A 238 19.41 -1.08 2.42
CA CYS A 238 19.62 0.25 2.99
C CYS A 238 20.47 1.11 2.03
#